data_4769d17377162f43ae1ccb820bc25a03
#
_entry.id   4769d17377162f43ae1ccb820bc25a03
#
_cell.length_a   1.000
_cell.length_b   1.000
_cell.length_c   1.000
_cell.angle_alpha   90.00
_cell.angle_beta   90.00
_cell.angle_gamma   90.00
#
_symmetry.space_group_name_H-M   'P 1'
#
loop_
_entity.id
_entity.type
_entity.pdbx_description
1 polymer ?
#
loop_
_entity_poly.entity_id
_entity_poly.type
_entity_poly.pdbx_seq_one_letter_code
_entity_poly.pdbx_strand_id
1 'polypeptide(L)'
;MIAALDERLILACRRHPLAAEVARGLTRSGVPDGARVMVAASGGADSTALMALCAGLAAHGRIELVVGTVDHGIRSESALDCHCVAMVGARLGVPVLTRRLDLSSGSGLADRARTARYEALASMALECGATSILAAHHADDQLETMLIALARGAGLGGMGGMPGRRPIPCETPGSQHLLLVRPCLRMSRESLRGACVDLGVQWREDPTNDRRDTPRGIVRHVVIPALESVATGATRRAARTGELARLGNVLLESHVSAMRGPDGSIARSAFQNAPEALAATAVWMLAEDRMDDATRWSAAEAIVDGSTEPRRFPMSGGSELSVCAHSVRVRPATV
;
A
#
# COMPACT_ATOMS: atom_id res chain seq x y z
N MET A 1 13.16 14.82 30.72
CA MET A 1 12.48 16.12 30.51
C MET A 1 11.44 15.90 29.41
N ILE A 2 10.14 16.01 29.72
CA ILE A 2 9.05 15.91 28.73
C ILE A 2 9.15 17.19 27.89
N ALA A 3 9.23 17.04 26.55
CA ALA A 3 9.23 18.22 25.66
C ALA A 3 7.95 18.99 25.87
N ALA A 4 8.03 20.30 26.04
CA ALA A 4 6.86 21.14 26.16
C ALA A 4 6.17 21.31 24.80
N LEU A 5 4.86 21.53 24.80
CA LEU A 5 4.05 21.87 23.62
C LEU A 5 4.68 23.07 22.90
N ASP A 6 4.82 22.96 21.58
CA ASP A 6 5.40 24.00 20.72
C ASP A 6 4.33 24.57 19.78
N GLU A 7 3.62 25.59 20.23
CA GLU A 7 2.54 26.23 19.45
C GLU A 7 3.04 26.83 18.13
N ARG A 8 4.30 27.31 18.09
CA ARG A 8 4.90 27.83 16.85
C ARG A 8 5.09 26.74 15.83
N LEU A 9 5.53 25.56 16.27
CA LEU A 9 5.66 24.37 15.41
C LEU A 9 4.29 23.94 14.87
N ILE A 10 3.26 23.89 15.71
CA ILE A 10 1.90 23.52 15.26
C ILE A 10 1.39 24.52 14.21
N LEU A 11 1.61 25.82 14.42
CA LEU A 11 1.23 26.84 13.45
C LEU A 11 2.00 26.70 12.13
N ALA A 12 3.29 26.36 12.18
CA ALA A 12 4.11 26.08 11.00
C ALA A 12 3.60 24.85 10.26
N CYS A 13 3.31 23.74 10.96
CA CYS A 13 2.72 22.53 10.38
C CYS A 13 1.40 22.83 9.66
N ARG A 14 0.54 23.62 10.25
CA ARG A 14 -0.74 24.06 9.70
C ARG A 14 -0.57 24.85 8.40
N ARG A 15 0.43 25.73 8.33
CA ARG A 15 0.67 26.62 7.17
C ARG A 15 1.53 25.97 6.08
N HIS A 16 2.12 24.81 6.36
CA HIS A 16 3.00 24.16 5.42
C HIS A 16 2.23 23.72 4.16
N PRO A 17 2.73 24.00 2.92
CA PRO A 17 2.02 23.70 1.69
C PRO A 17 1.60 22.21 1.54
N LEU A 18 2.42 21.29 2.05
CA LEU A 18 2.12 19.86 2.01
C LEU A 18 0.96 19.46 2.94
N ALA A 19 0.57 20.26 3.93
CA ALA A 19 -0.60 19.96 4.75
C ALA A 19 -1.88 19.92 3.88
N ALA A 20 -2.02 20.84 2.92
CA ALA A 20 -3.12 20.82 1.97
C ALA A 20 -3.07 19.59 1.04
N GLU A 21 -1.88 19.10 0.67
CA GLU A 21 -1.73 17.86 -0.11
C GLU A 21 -2.16 16.63 0.69
N VAL A 22 -1.75 16.55 1.98
CA VAL A 22 -2.22 15.49 2.89
C VAL A 22 -3.74 15.53 3.02
N ALA A 23 -4.34 16.70 3.26
CA ALA A 23 -5.79 16.86 3.33
C ALA A 23 -6.49 16.35 2.06
N ARG A 24 -6.00 16.73 0.88
CA ARG A 24 -6.51 16.20 -0.40
C ARG A 24 -6.35 14.67 -0.51
N GLY A 25 -5.24 14.11 -0.01
CA GLY A 25 -5.01 12.67 0.07
C GLY A 25 -6.03 11.96 0.95
N LEU A 26 -6.34 12.51 2.11
CA LEU A 26 -7.37 12.00 3.02
C LEU A 26 -8.76 12.04 2.36
N THR A 27 -9.14 13.16 1.74
CA THR A 27 -10.43 13.31 1.03
C THR A 27 -10.56 12.30 -0.11
N ARG A 28 -9.52 12.14 -0.96
CA ARG A 28 -9.52 11.12 -2.03
C ARG A 28 -9.65 9.70 -1.50
N SER A 29 -9.16 9.45 -0.30
CA SER A 29 -9.26 8.14 0.36
C SER A 29 -10.58 7.97 1.14
N GLY A 30 -11.47 8.95 1.11
CA GLY A 30 -12.77 8.90 1.78
C GLY A 30 -12.70 9.02 3.30
N VAL A 31 -11.66 9.65 3.86
CA VAL A 31 -11.58 9.95 5.29
C VAL A 31 -12.43 11.20 5.57
N PRO A 32 -13.51 11.09 6.37
CA PRO A 32 -14.40 12.21 6.65
C PRO A 32 -13.71 13.29 7.52
N ASP A 33 -14.27 14.50 7.48
CA ASP A 33 -13.85 15.57 8.39
C ASP A 33 -14.21 15.21 9.83
N GLY A 34 -13.32 15.52 10.76
CA GLY A 34 -13.46 15.18 12.16
C GLY A 34 -13.19 13.72 12.50
N ALA A 35 -12.86 12.86 11.50
CA ALA A 35 -12.55 11.47 11.79
C ALA A 35 -11.33 11.33 12.69
N ARG A 36 -11.40 10.40 13.65
CA ARG A 36 -10.23 9.99 14.43
C ARG A 36 -9.37 9.04 13.63
N VAL A 37 -8.09 9.42 13.43
CA VAL A 37 -7.11 8.67 12.65
C VAL A 37 -5.85 8.41 13.45
N MET A 38 -5.17 7.32 13.15
CA MET A 38 -3.86 7.01 13.74
C MET A 38 -2.78 7.12 12.66
N VAL A 39 -1.74 7.93 12.89
CA VAL A 39 -0.53 7.90 12.05
C VAL A 39 0.39 6.78 12.54
N ALA A 40 0.75 5.86 11.65
CA ALA A 40 1.78 4.84 11.90
C ALA A 40 3.16 5.49 11.73
N ALA A 41 3.81 5.83 12.82
CA ALA A 41 5.11 6.49 12.84
C ALA A 41 6.24 5.50 13.15
N SER A 42 7.21 5.38 12.25
CA SER A 42 8.40 4.53 12.40
C SER A 42 9.63 5.30 12.93
N GLY A 43 9.52 6.61 13.12
CA GLY A 43 10.66 7.48 13.45
C GLY A 43 11.48 7.94 12.25
N GLY A 44 11.26 7.38 11.05
CA GLY A 44 11.89 7.85 9.81
C GLY A 44 11.26 9.13 9.26
N ALA A 45 11.97 9.83 8.36
CA ALA A 45 11.59 11.13 7.83
C ALA A 45 10.15 11.18 7.28
N ASP A 46 9.76 10.21 6.44
CA ASP A 46 8.47 10.23 5.76
C ASP A 46 7.30 10.13 6.76
N SER A 47 7.41 9.23 7.76
CA SER A 47 6.38 9.07 8.79
C SER A 47 6.34 10.24 9.77
N THR A 48 7.49 10.85 10.06
CA THR A 48 7.60 12.05 10.92
C THR A 48 7.01 13.27 10.21
N ALA A 49 7.26 13.43 8.89
CA ALA A 49 6.62 14.47 8.09
C ALA A 49 5.09 14.32 8.08
N LEU A 50 4.58 13.10 7.83
CA LEU A 50 3.14 12.84 7.86
C LEU A 50 2.54 13.17 9.22
N MET A 51 3.19 12.76 10.31
CA MET A 51 2.76 13.05 11.68
C MET A 51 2.66 14.57 11.93
N ALA A 52 3.68 15.35 11.57
CA ALA A 52 3.72 16.79 11.75
C ALA A 52 2.63 17.49 10.91
N LEU A 53 2.48 17.11 9.64
CA LEU A 53 1.45 17.67 8.75
C LEU A 53 0.04 17.33 9.25
N CYS A 54 -0.19 16.11 9.74
CA CYS A 54 -1.45 15.71 10.36
C CYS A 54 -1.74 16.47 11.67
N ALA A 55 -0.72 16.78 12.47
CA ALA A 55 -0.90 17.64 13.65
C ALA A 55 -1.40 19.05 13.26
N GLY A 56 -0.90 19.60 12.16
CA GLY A 56 -1.41 20.84 11.59
C GLY A 56 -2.89 20.74 11.15
N LEU A 57 -3.30 19.62 10.58
CA LEU A 57 -4.70 19.38 10.21
C LEU A 57 -5.59 19.15 11.43
N ALA A 58 -5.10 18.49 12.46
CA ALA A 58 -5.82 18.28 13.72
C ALA A 58 -6.07 19.62 14.44
N ALA A 59 -5.11 20.52 14.46
CA ALA A 59 -5.25 21.86 15.01
C ALA A 59 -6.34 22.71 14.30
N HIS A 60 -6.80 22.26 13.13
CA HIS A 60 -7.90 22.85 12.36
C HIS A 60 -9.23 22.10 12.51
N GLY A 61 -9.26 21.04 13.29
CA GLY A 61 -10.45 20.20 13.43
C GLY A 61 -10.76 19.34 12.20
N ARG A 62 -9.81 19.24 11.22
CA ARG A 62 -9.99 18.39 10.04
C ARG A 62 -9.98 16.89 10.38
N ILE A 63 -9.23 16.52 11.41
CA ILE A 63 -9.11 15.15 11.95
C ILE A 63 -8.87 15.21 13.45
N GLU A 64 -9.16 14.13 14.16
CA GLU A 64 -8.62 13.85 15.49
C GLU A 64 -7.40 12.92 15.33
N LEU A 65 -6.24 13.34 15.84
CA LEU A 65 -4.98 12.67 15.59
C LEU A 65 -4.47 11.90 16.81
N VAL A 66 -4.14 10.64 16.60
CA VAL A 66 -3.33 9.80 17.50
C VAL A 66 -2.14 9.26 16.70
N VAL A 67 -1.02 9.03 17.34
CA VAL A 67 0.16 8.41 16.71
C VAL A 67 0.38 7.03 17.32
N GLY A 68 0.59 6.03 16.46
CA GLY A 68 1.01 4.68 16.85
C GLY A 68 2.44 4.41 16.41
N THR A 69 3.30 3.99 17.33
CA THR A 69 4.67 3.54 17.02
C THR A 69 4.91 2.15 17.58
N VAL A 70 5.70 1.36 16.84
CA VAL A 70 5.95 -0.04 17.17
C VAL A 70 7.45 -0.30 17.26
N ASP A 71 7.89 -0.71 18.44
CA ASP A 71 9.24 -1.22 18.68
C ASP A 71 9.29 -2.70 18.26
N HIS A 72 9.99 -2.99 17.18
CA HIS A 72 10.12 -4.36 16.65
C HIS A 72 11.03 -5.26 17.48
N GLY A 73 11.86 -4.70 18.38
CA GLY A 73 12.83 -5.45 19.18
C GLY A 73 13.93 -6.16 18.39
N ILE A 74 13.98 -6.00 17.05
CA ILE A 74 14.95 -6.68 16.17
C ILE A 74 16.33 -6.02 16.26
N ARG A 75 16.35 -4.70 16.44
CA ARG A 75 17.57 -3.91 16.62
C ARG A 75 17.58 -3.27 18.00
N SER A 76 18.75 -3.18 18.62
CA SER A 76 18.93 -2.47 19.90
C SER A 76 18.47 -1.01 19.85
N GLU A 77 18.48 -0.41 18.65
CA GLU A 77 18.16 1.00 18.42
C GLU A 77 16.67 1.26 18.11
N SER A 78 15.84 0.20 17.95
CA SER A 78 14.41 0.37 17.63
C SER A 78 13.64 1.11 18.72
N ALA A 79 14.06 0.97 19.99
CA ALA A 79 13.52 1.74 21.10
C ALA A 79 13.82 3.26 20.98
N LEU A 80 14.97 3.64 20.38
CA LEU A 80 15.31 5.04 20.11
C LEU A 80 14.45 5.64 19.02
N ASP A 81 14.01 4.85 18.05
CA ASP A 81 13.08 5.29 17.01
C ASP A 81 11.72 5.66 17.64
N CYS A 82 11.19 4.80 18.52
CA CYS A 82 9.97 5.08 19.28
C CYS A 82 10.13 6.30 20.20
N HIS A 83 11.29 6.46 20.85
CA HIS A 83 11.57 7.62 21.68
C HIS A 83 11.56 8.91 20.84
N CYS A 84 12.16 8.90 19.66
CA CYS A 84 12.14 10.06 18.75
C CYS A 84 10.69 10.43 18.39
N VAL A 85 9.84 9.46 18.05
CA VAL A 85 8.40 9.67 17.78
C VAL A 85 7.71 10.30 18.99
N ALA A 86 7.95 9.78 20.19
CA ALA A 86 7.34 10.32 21.41
C ALA A 86 7.76 11.77 21.70
N MET A 87 9.03 12.12 21.47
CA MET A 87 9.54 13.48 21.63
C MET A 87 8.92 14.46 20.64
N VAL A 88 8.79 14.06 19.38
CA VAL A 88 8.09 14.88 18.36
C VAL A 88 6.61 15.01 18.70
N GLY A 89 5.96 13.92 19.14
CA GLY A 89 4.56 13.92 19.57
C GLY A 89 4.30 14.89 20.73
N ALA A 90 5.17 14.89 21.72
CA ALA A 90 5.08 15.81 22.85
C ALA A 90 5.19 17.29 22.41
N ARG A 91 6.11 17.63 21.50
CA ARG A 91 6.23 18.98 20.92
C ARG A 91 4.99 19.39 20.12
N LEU A 92 4.36 18.44 19.42
CA LEU A 92 3.15 18.67 18.62
C LEU A 92 1.86 18.61 19.45
N GLY A 93 1.91 18.22 20.73
CA GLY A 93 0.74 18.02 21.57
C GLY A 93 -0.16 16.87 21.14
N VAL A 94 0.41 15.85 20.49
CA VAL A 94 -0.32 14.70 19.95
C VAL A 94 -0.06 13.46 20.81
N PRO A 95 -1.11 12.72 21.22
CA PRO A 95 -0.94 11.47 21.98
C PRO A 95 -0.21 10.41 21.13
N VAL A 96 0.79 9.77 21.73
CA VAL A 96 1.59 8.70 21.11
C VAL A 96 1.39 7.40 21.89
N LEU A 97 0.91 6.38 21.20
CA LEU A 97 0.81 5.01 21.70
C LEU A 97 2.03 4.22 21.22
N THR A 98 2.67 3.49 22.14
CA THR A 98 3.82 2.65 21.82
C THR A 98 3.53 1.20 22.14
N ARG A 99 3.87 0.30 21.22
CA ARG A 99 3.77 -1.15 21.44
C ARG A 99 5.12 -1.78 21.12
N ARG A 100 5.60 -2.65 22.04
CA ARG A 100 6.78 -3.46 21.78
C ARG A 100 6.35 -4.84 21.29
N LEU A 101 7.03 -5.34 20.26
CA LEU A 101 6.87 -6.70 19.75
C LEU A 101 7.94 -7.60 20.36
N ASP A 102 7.55 -8.83 20.61
CA ASP A 102 8.48 -9.91 20.96
C ASP A 102 8.54 -10.89 19.79
N LEU A 103 9.55 -10.70 18.93
CA LEU A 103 9.71 -11.48 17.71
C LEU A 103 10.88 -12.44 17.87
N SER A 104 10.60 -13.74 17.86
CA SER A 104 11.64 -14.77 17.81
C SER A 104 12.43 -14.68 16.50
N SER A 105 13.74 -14.89 16.57
CA SER A 105 14.62 -15.02 15.38
C SER A 105 14.20 -16.23 14.52
N GLY A 106 14.53 -16.22 13.22
CA GLY A 106 14.24 -17.34 12.31
C GLY A 106 13.88 -16.91 10.90
N SER A 107 13.58 -17.89 10.04
CA SER A 107 13.20 -17.68 8.63
C SER A 107 11.92 -16.84 8.52
N GLY A 108 11.80 -16.00 7.48
CA GLY A 108 10.63 -15.14 7.26
C GLY A 108 10.44 -14.04 8.31
N LEU A 109 11.50 -13.64 9.05
CA LEU A 109 11.42 -12.61 10.09
C LEU A 109 10.82 -11.30 9.58
N ALA A 110 11.15 -10.88 8.36
CA ALA A 110 10.65 -9.63 7.78
C ALA A 110 9.12 -9.66 7.59
N ASP A 111 8.57 -10.77 7.11
CA ASP A 111 7.13 -10.92 6.89
C ASP A 111 6.38 -11.03 8.22
N ARG A 112 6.94 -11.82 9.17
CA ARG A 112 6.37 -11.91 10.53
C ARG A 112 6.37 -10.55 11.23
N ALA A 113 7.48 -9.81 11.14
CA ALA A 113 7.58 -8.46 11.71
C ALA A 113 6.58 -7.50 11.06
N ARG A 114 6.36 -7.63 9.75
CA ARG A 114 5.35 -6.85 9.03
C ARG A 114 3.94 -7.17 9.52
N THR A 115 3.58 -8.43 9.64
CA THR A 115 2.27 -8.88 10.14
C THR A 115 2.05 -8.41 11.56
N ALA A 116 2.95 -8.73 12.48
CA ALA A 116 2.85 -8.33 13.88
C ALA A 116 2.78 -6.80 14.07
N ARG A 117 3.47 -6.02 13.20
CA ARG A 117 3.34 -4.56 13.21
C ARG A 117 1.93 -4.11 12.84
N TYR A 118 1.29 -4.70 11.83
CA TYR A 118 -0.08 -4.34 11.48
C TYR A 118 -1.08 -4.74 12.55
N GLU A 119 -0.90 -5.89 13.20
CA GLU A 119 -1.70 -6.33 14.33
C GLU A 119 -1.60 -5.38 15.51
N ALA A 120 -0.38 -4.98 15.89
CA ALA A 120 -0.13 -4.02 16.95
C ALA A 120 -0.75 -2.64 16.65
N LEU A 121 -0.61 -2.15 15.41
CA LEU A 121 -1.20 -0.89 14.98
C LEU A 121 -2.73 -0.98 14.97
N ALA A 122 -3.31 -2.10 14.53
CA ALA A 122 -4.76 -2.31 14.54
C ALA A 122 -5.31 -2.32 15.97
N SER A 123 -4.65 -3.05 16.89
CA SER A 123 -5.03 -3.06 18.31
C SER A 123 -5.02 -1.66 18.91
N MET A 124 -3.94 -0.89 18.71
CA MET A 124 -3.85 0.49 19.20
C MET A 124 -4.90 1.40 18.56
N ALA A 125 -5.21 1.23 17.28
CA ALA A 125 -6.24 2.01 16.59
C ALA A 125 -7.63 1.73 17.16
N LEU A 126 -7.96 0.47 17.43
CA LEU A 126 -9.22 0.07 18.08
C LEU A 126 -9.31 0.62 19.51
N GLU A 127 -8.24 0.51 20.29
CA GLU A 127 -8.16 1.02 21.66
C GLU A 127 -8.45 2.53 21.74
N CYS A 128 -7.98 3.31 20.78
CA CYS A 128 -8.21 4.75 20.75
C CYS A 128 -9.43 5.17 19.91
N GLY A 129 -10.18 4.22 19.32
CA GLY A 129 -11.35 4.51 18.48
C GLY A 129 -11.02 5.15 17.13
N ALA A 130 -9.82 4.94 16.60
CA ALA A 130 -9.46 5.40 15.25
C ALA A 130 -10.13 4.53 14.18
N THR A 131 -10.62 5.16 13.11
CA THR A 131 -11.26 4.47 11.99
C THR A 131 -10.30 4.15 10.85
N SER A 132 -9.13 4.80 10.86
CA SER A 132 -8.12 4.65 9.81
C SER A 132 -6.72 4.77 10.37
N ILE A 133 -5.80 3.98 9.79
CA ILE A 133 -4.37 4.05 10.04
C ILE A 133 -3.70 4.70 8.82
N LEU A 134 -2.99 5.80 9.04
CA LEU A 134 -2.30 6.55 7.99
C LEU A 134 -0.84 6.09 7.88
N ALA A 135 -0.42 5.71 6.68
CA ALA A 135 0.95 5.33 6.38
C ALA A 135 1.58 6.31 5.38
N ALA A 136 2.84 6.68 5.60
CA ALA A 136 3.57 7.67 4.83
C ALA A 136 4.17 7.15 3.51
N HIS A 137 3.53 6.16 2.86
CA HIS A 137 3.97 5.72 1.53
C HIS A 137 3.81 6.87 0.54
N HIS A 138 4.82 7.04 -0.33
CA HIS A 138 4.95 8.18 -1.23
C HIS A 138 5.12 7.78 -2.70
N ALA A 139 5.32 8.74 -3.61
CA ALA A 139 5.39 8.49 -5.06
C ALA A 139 6.56 7.57 -5.45
N ASP A 140 7.69 7.67 -4.74
CA ASP A 140 8.85 6.80 -4.99
C ASP A 140 8.52 5.33 -4.63
N ASP A 141 7.81 5.09 -3.51
CA ASP A 141 7.33 3.75 -3.16
C ASP A 141 6.36 3.19 -4.19
N GLN A 142 5.53 4.07 -4.79
CA GLN A 142 4.64 3.68 -5.89
C GLN A 142 5.44 3.20 -7.08
N LEU A 143 6.42 3.98 -7.53
CA LEU A 143 7.26 3.62 -8.66
C LEU A 143 8.06 2.34 -8.39
N GLU A 144 8.64 2.18 -7.17
CA GLU A 144 9.29 0.94 -6.77
C GLU A 144 8.35 -0.27 -6.90
N THR A 145 7.13 -0.14 -6.40
CA THR A 145 6.12 -1.21 -6.45
C THR A 145 5.73 -1.55 -7.88
N MET A 146 5.50 -0.54 -8.72
CA MET A 146 5.15 -0.71 -10.13
C MET A 146 6.28 -1.37 -10.93
N LEU A 147 7.53 -0.96 -10.74
CA LEU A 147 8.68 -1.53 -11.44
C LEU A 147 8.94 -2.99 -11.05
N ILE A 148 8.79 -3.32 -9.76
CA ILE A 148 8.88 -4.71 -9.31
C ILE A 148 7.73 -5.55 -9.87
N ALA A 149 6.51 -5.01 -9.91
CA ALA A 149 5.37 -5.67 -10.50
C ALA A 149 5.55 -5.91 -12.01
N LEU A 150 6.04 -4.91 -12.74
CA LEU A 150 6.37 -5.01 -14.15
C LEU A 150 7.42 -6.10 -14.42
N ALA A 151 8.50 -6.13 -13.62
CA ALA A 151 9.55 -7.14 -13.75
C ALA A 151 9.08 -8.58 -13.46
N ARG A 152 7.94 -8.74 -12.78
CA ARG A 152 7.30 -10.03 -12.47
C ARG A 152 6.18 -10.40 -13.43
N GLY A 153 5.95 -9.63 -14.49
CA GLY A 153 4.82 -9.86 -15.39
C GLY A 153 3.45 -9.62 -14.78
N ALA A 154 3.37 -8.80 -13.73
CA ALA A 154 2.07 -8.48 -13.15
C ALA A 154 1.22 -7.70 -14.16
N GLY A 155 -0.02 -8.11 -14.36
CA GLY A 155 -0.98 -7.44 -15.25
C GLY A 155 -1.31 -6.01 -14.81
N LEU A 156 -2.34 -5.44 -15.40
CA LEU A 156 -2.73 -4.04 -15.20
C LEU A 156 -2.94 -3.68 -13.70
N GLY A 157 -3.43 -4.64 -12.90
CA GLY A 157 -3.58 -4.47 -11.45
C GLY A 157 -2.26 -4.20 -10.75
N GLY A 158 -1.20 -4.94 -11.09
CA GLY A 158 0.15 -4.72 -10.54
C GLY A 158 0.75 -3.37 -10.95
N MET A 159 0.50 -2.95 -12.19
CA MET A 159 0.90 -1.63 -12.69
C MET A 159 0.16 -0.49 -11.99
N GLY A 160 -0.98 -0.77 -11.36
CA GLY A 160 -1.72 0.19 -10.53
C GLY A 160 -1.02 0.61 -9.24
N GLY A 161 0.05 -0.08 -8.87
CA GLY A 161 0.80 0.18 -7.64
C GLY A 161 -0.06 0.02 -6.37
N MET A 162 0.28 0.74 -5.32
CA MET A 162 -0.45 0.67 -4.06
C MET A 162 -1.73 1.50 -4.12
N PRO A 163 -2.89 0.96 -3.67
CA PRO A 163 -4.11 1.74 -3.55
C PRO A 163 -3.99 2.79 -2.44
N GLY A 164 -4.66 3.94 -2.61
CA GLY A 164 -4.71 5.01 -1.61
C GLY A 164 -5.35 4.56 -0.30
N ARG A 165 -6.28 3.59 -0.36
CA ARG A 165 -6.89 2.94 0.80
C ARG A 165 -7.10 1.45 0.54
N ARG A 166 -7.05 0.66 1.59
CA ARG A 166 -7.46 -0.75 1.61
C ARG A 166 -7.82 -1.17 3.04
N PRO A 167 -8.50 -2.29 3.26
CA PRO A 167 -8.57 -2.91 4.57
C PRO A 167 -7.17 -3.12 5.15
N ILE A 168 -7.02 -3.01 6.47
CA ILE A 168 -5.73 -3.30 7.11
C ILE A 168 -5.41 -4.79 6.94
N PRO A 169 -4.17 -5.17 6.57
CA PRO A 169 -3.82 -6.57 6.32
C PRO A 169 -3.46 -7.28 7.65
N CYS A 170 -4.46 -7.50 8.50
CA CYS A 170 -4.31 -8.27 9.75
C CYS A 170 -5.65 -8.90 10.15
N GLU A 171 -5.59 -9.93 11.01
CA GLU A 171 -6.73 -10.67 11.49
C GLU A 171 -7.13 -10.28 12.93
N THR A 172 -6.69 -9.12 13.41
CA THR A 172 -7.05 -8.63 14.74
C THR A 172 -8.58 -8.52 14.87
N PRO A 173 -9.21 -9.12 15.88
CA PRO A 173 -10.65 -9.02 16.08
C PRO A 173 -11.12 -7.55 16.13
N GLY A 174 -12.17 -7.23 15.39
CA GLY A 174 -12.68 -5.87 15.26
C GLY A 174 -12.00 -4.99 14.21
N SER A 175 -10.89 -5.46 13.59
CA SER A 175 -10.15 -4.68 12.57
C SER A 175 -10.76 -4.69 11.17
N GLN A 176 -11.83 -5.45 10.92
CA GLN A 176 -12.47 -5.57 9.62
C GLN A 176 -12.96 -4.24 9.02
N HIS A 177 -13.19 -3.24 9.88
CA HIS A 177 -13.60 -1.89 9.47
C HIS A 177 -12.44 -0.88 9.43
N LEU A 178 -11.24 -1.27 9.88
CA LEU A 178 -10.08 -0.40 9.85
C LEU A 178 -9.50 -0.30 8.44
N LEU A 179 -9.26 0.93 8.03
CA LEU A 179 -8.66 1.22 6.73
C LEU A 179 -7.19 1.63 6.90
N LEU A 180 -6.32 1.03 6.10
CA LEU A 180 -4.97 1.53 5.87
C LEU A 180 -5.02 2.56 4.75
N VAL A 181 -4.72 3.81 5.07
CA VAL A 181 -4.79 4.97 4.17
C VAL A 181 -3.38 5.51 3.89
N ARG A 182 -3.12 5.92 2.65
CA ARG A 182 -1.83 6.44 2.18
C ARG A 182 -2.00 7.81 1.55
N PRO A 183 -2.06 8.88 2.35
CA PRO A 183 -2.38 10.22 1.84
C PRO A 183 -1.25 10.82 1.00
N CYS A 184 0.00 10.33 1.15
CA CYS A 184 1.20 10.90 0.52
C CYS A 184 1.59 10.29 -0.83
N LEU A 185 0.78 9.38 -1.42
CA LEU A 185 1.15 8.65 -2.65
C LEU A 185 1.48 9.52 -3.87
N ARG A 186 1.13 10.80 -3.85
CA ARG A 186 1.46 11.76 -4.91
C ARG A 186 2.60 12.71 -4.56
N MET A 187 3.17 12.59 -3.35
CA MET A 187 4.30 13.38 -2.86
C MET A 187 5.59 12.62 -3.10
N SER A 188 6.68 13.34 -3.40
CA SER A 188 8.01 12.73 -3.47
C SER A 188 8.61 12.54 -2.07
N ARG A 189 9.50 11.57 -1.93
CA ARG A 189 10.30 11.37 -0.72
C ARG A 189 11.07 12.65 -0.34
N GLU A 190 11.65 13.31 -1.33
CA GLU A 190 12.39 14.57 -1.15
C GLU A 190 11.50 15.65 -0.52
N SER A 191 10.25 15.82 -1.00
CA SER A 191 9.34 16.82 -0.45
C SER A 191 8.94 16.52 0.99
N LEU A 192 8.76 15.24 1.37
CA LEU A 192 8.48 14.87 2.76
C LEU A 192 9.70 15.13 3.67
N ARG A 193 10.92 14.79 3.22
CA ARG A 193 12.13 15.13 3.96
C ARG A 193 12.32 16.65 4.09
N GLY A 194 12.07 17.39 3.02
CA GLY A 194 12.08 18.85 3.03
C GLY A 194 11.13 19.42 4.09
N ALA A 195 9.92 18.87 4.21
CA ALA A 195 8.97 19.28 5.23
C ALA A 195 9.51 19.07 6.66
N CYS A 196 10.23 17.97 6.93
CA CYS A 196 10.86 17.80 8.23
C CYS A 196 11.91 18.88 8.51
N VAL A 197 12.72 19.25 7.51
CA VAL A 197 13.72 20.33 7.61
C VAL A 197 13.03 21.67 7.85
N ASP A 198 12.05 22.03 7.04
CA ASP A 198 11.32 23.30 7.11
C ASP A 198 10.60 23.48 8.46
N LEU A 199 10.10 22.38 9.01
CA LEU A 199 9.39 22.36 10.31
C LEU A 199 10.33 22.19 11.51
N GLY A 200 11.63 21.93 11.31
CA GLY A 200 12.59 21.68 12.39
C GLY A 200 12.20 20.47 13.26
N VAL A 201 11.61 19.44 12.67
CA VAL A 201 11.28 18.18 13.35
C VAL A 201 12.40 17.16 13.12
N GLN A 202 12.79 16.49 14.20
CA GLN A 202 13.85 15.49 14.15
C GLN A 202 13.30 14.13 13.69
N TRP A 203 14.10 13.38 12.95
CA TRP A 203 13.83 12.00 12.56
C TRP A 203 15.10 11.16 12.68
N ARG A 204 14.95 9.86 12.54
CA ARG A 204 16.09 8.93 12.54
C ARG A 204 16.23 8.27 11.17
N GLU A 205 17.44 8.06 10.72
CA GLU A 205 17.73 7.28 9.52
C GLU A 205 17.85 5.80 9.92
N ASP A 206 17.10 4.94 9.22
CA ASP A 206 17.26 3.50 9.35
C ASP A 206 18.33 3.02 8.36
N PRO A 207 19.51 2.55 8.82
CA PRO A 207 20.57 2.07 7.92
C PRO A 207 20.13 0.93 7.02
N THR A 208 19.10 0.16 7.41
CA THR A 208 18.60 -0.95 6.60
C THR A 208 17.86 -0.47 5.35
N ASN A 209 17.43 0.80 5.29
CA ASN A 209 16.79 1.39 4.10
C ASN A 209 17.78 1.57 2.93
N ASP A 210 19.09 1.53 3.18
CA ASP A 210 20.14 1.71 2.16
C ASP A 210 20.66 0.38 1.58
N ARG A 211 20.01 -0.74 1.87
CA ARG A 211 20.37 -2.05 1.32
C ARG A 211 20.17 -2.07 -0.20
N ARG A 212 21.26 -2.38 -0.93
CA ARG A 212 21.31 -2.40 -2.39
C ARG A 212 21.17 -3.81 -2.99
N ASP A 213 21.20 -4.83 -2.16
CA ASP A 213 21.15 -6.26 -2.52
C ASP A 213 19.73 -6.82 -2.63
N THR A 214 18.71 -6.01 -2.36
CA THR A 214 17.31 -6.40 -2.49
C THR A 214 16.71 -5.89 -3.80
N PRO A 215 15.68 -6.55 -4.37
CA PRO A 215 14.98 -6.04 -5.56
C PRO A 215 14.52 -4.58 -5.40
N ARG A 216 14.02 -4.24 -4.22
CA ARG A 216 13.59 -2.87 -3.90
C ARG A 216 14.75 -1.89 -3.83
N GLY A 217 15.87 -2.31 -3.25
CA GLY A 217 17.11 -1.53 -3.20
C GLY A 217 17.69 -1.29 -4.59
N ILE A 218 17.74 -2.30 -5.45
CA ILE A 218 18.17 -2.16 -6.85
C ILE A 218 17.30 -1.14 -7.58
N VAL A 219 15.98 -1.26 -7.47
CA VAL A 219 15.05 -0.32 -8.11
C VAL A 219 15.29 1.10 -7.63
N ARG A 220 15.43 1.30 -6.32
CA ARG A 220 15.65 2.62 -5.69
C ARG A 220 16.96 3.28 -6.08
N HIS A 221 18.04 2.51 -6.09
CA HIS A 221 19.40 3.08 -6.24
C HIS A 221 19.94 3.04 -7.67
N VAL A 222 19.31 2.26 -8.56
CA VAL A 222 19.78 2.10 -9.95
C VAL A 222 18.69 2.51 -10.93
N VAL A 223 17.50 1.90 -10.87
CA VAL A 223 16.48 2.06 -11.92
C VAL A 223 15.80 3.43 -11.84
N ILE A 224 15.39 3.88 -10.65
CA ILE A 224 14.71 5.18 -10.48
C ILE A 224 15.64 6.35 -10.87
N PRO A 225 16.90 6.41 -10.44
CA PRO A 225 17.82 7.47 -10.90
C PRO A 225 18.00 7.49 -12.42
N ALA A 226 18.08 6.30 -13.06
CA ALA A 226 18.15 6.23 -14.53
C ALA A 226 16.89 6.77 -15.20
N LEU A 227 15.70 6.46 -14.66
CA LEU A 227 14.43 7.02 -15.17
C LEU A 227 14.34 8.54 -14.98
N GLU A 228 14.79 9.06 -13.84
CA GLU A 228 14.82 10.50 -13.57
C GLU A 228 15.80 11.23 -14.52
N SER A 229 16.92 10.58 -14.93
CA SER A 229 17.84 11.14 -15.93
C SER A 229 17.24 11.19 -17.35
N VAL A 230 16.35 10.26 -17.69
CA VAL A 230 15.61 10.29 -18.96
C VAL A 230 14.55 11.40 -18.96
N ALA A 231 13.87 11.60 -17.83
CA ALA A 231 12.82 12.60 -17.75
C ALA A 231 12.61 13.05 -16.29
N THR A 232 13.13 14.22 -15.93
CA THR A 232 12.99 14.82 -14.59
C THR A 232 11.53 14.81 -14.12
N GLY A 233 11.27 14.32 -12.93
CA GLY A 233 9.93 14.13 -12.37
C GLY A 233 9.22 12.85 -12.84
N ALA A 234 9.96 11.87 -13.37
CA ALA A 234 9.44 10.55 -13.77
C ALA A 234 8.67 9.89 -12.64
N THR A 235 9.19 9.94 -11.41
CA THR A 235 8.57 9.37 -10.21
C THR A 235 7.14 9.88 -9.98
N ARG A 236 6.93 11.20 -10.04
CA ARG A 236 5.59 11.79 -9.86
C ARG A 236 4.63 11.46 -11.01
N ARG A 237 5.15 11.40 -12.25
CA ARG A 237 4.34 11.02 -13.41
C ARG A 237 3.95 9.54 -13.34
N ALA A 238 4.87 8.66 -12.95
CA ALA A 238 4.61 7.25 -12.78
C ALA A 238 3.50 6.98 -11.74
N ALA A 239 3.50 7.70 -10.60
CA ALA A 239 2.44 7.59 -9.61
C ALA A 239 1.04 7.92 -10.17
N ARG A 240 0.96 8.93 -11.07
CA ARG A 240 -0.30 9.27 -11.78
C ARG A 240 -0.69 8.22 -12.81
N THR A 241 0.28 7.71 -13.57
CA THR A 241 0.05 6.62 -14.53
C THR A 241 -0.43 5.36 -13.83
N GLY A 242 0.16 4.99 -12.69
CA GLY A 242 -0.28 3.87 -11.89
C GLY A 242 -1.72 4.05 -11.37
N GLU A 243 -2.08 5.26 -10.94
CA GLU A 243 -3.46 5.54 -10.54
C GLU A 243 -4.45 5.35 -11.70
N LEU A 244 -4.11 5.80 -12.91
CA LEU A 244 -4.93 5.59 -14.10
C LEU A 244 -5.04 4.10 -14.46
N ALA A 245 -3.93 3.36 -14.41
CA ALA A 245 -3.92 1.92 -14.63
C ALA A 245 -4.82 1.19 -13.62
N ARG A 246 -4.75 1.57 -12.34
CA ARG A 246 -5.61 1.01 -11.30
C ARG A 246 -7.09 1.28 -11.55
N LEU A 247 -7.45 2.51 -11.95
CA LEU A 247 -8.84 2.85 -12.29
C LEU A 247 -9.33 2.04 -13.48
N GLY A 248 -8.51 1.89 -14.53
CA GLY A 248 -8.82 1.04 -15.68
C GLY A 248 -9.00 -0.43 -15.26
N ASN A 249 -8.13 -0.95 -14.40
CA ASN A 249 -8.25 -2.31 -13.89
C ASN A 249 -9.55 -2.54 -13.09
N VAL A 250 -9.95 -1.58 -12.24
CA VAL A 250 -11.22 -1.66 -11.50
C VAL A 250 -12.42 -1.74 -12.43
N LEU A 251 -12.42 -1.00 -13.55
CA LEU A 251 -13.48 -1.06 -14.55
C LEU A 251 -13.52 -2.44 -15.22
N LEU A 252 -12.37 -2.99 -15.60
CA LEU A 252 -12.28 -4.33 -16.21
C LEU A 252 -12.72 -5.41 -15.23
N GLU A 253 -12.23 -5.37 -13.98
CA GLU A 253 -12.63 -6.31 -12.93
C GLU A 253 -14.14 -6.25 -12.63
N SER A 254 -14.71 -5.06 -12.59
CA SER A 254 -16.15 -4.86 -12.42
C SER A 254 -16.94 -5.52 -13.55
N HIS A 255 -16.47 -5.36 -14.78
CA HIS A 255 -17.09 -5.95 -15.96
C HIS A 255 -17.02 -7.48 -15.94
N VAL A 256 -15.84 -8.02 -15.66
CA VAL A 256 -15.64 -9.48 -15.51
C VAL A 256 -16.46 -10.04 -14.34
N SER A 257 -16.54 -9.31 -13.22
CA SER A 257 -17.37 -9.73 -12.08
C SER A 257 -18.84 -9.83 -12.45
N ALA A 258 -19.36 -8.92 -13.27
CA ALA A 258 -20.73 -8.96 -13.76
C ALA A 258 -21.01 -10.14 -14.72
N MET A 259 -19.96 -10.70 -15.33
CA MET A 259 -20.08 -11.90 -16.19
C MET A 259 -20.12 -13.21 -15.40
N ARG A 260 -19.79 -13.20 -14.08
CA ARG A 260 -19.75 -14.40 -13.26
C ARG A 260 -21.14 -14.93 -12.96
N GLY A 261 -21.32 -16.22 -13.20
CA GLY A 261 -22.50 -16.96 -12.76
C GLY A 261 -22.51 -17.23 -11.24
N PRO A 262 -23.63 -17.71 -10.71
CA PRO A 262 -23.77 -18.04 -9.28
C PRO A 262 -22.78 -19.11 -8.79
N ASP A 263 -22.30 -19.97 -9.69
CA ASP A 263 -21.31 -21.03 -9.43
C ASP A 263 -19.85 -20.52 -9.57
N GLY A 264 -19.66 -19.21 -9.77
CA GLY A 264 -18.37 -18.57 -9.95
C GLY A 264 -17.73 -18.78 -11.33
N SER A 265 -18.39 -19.54 -12.25
CA SER A 265 -17.94 -19.69 -13.64
C SER A 265 -18.28 -18.46 -14.48
N ILE A 266 -17.58 -18.32 -15.61
CA ILE A 266 -17.89 -17.30 -16.62
C ILE A 266 -18.28 -18.04 -17.91
N ALA A 267 -19.41 -17.68 -18.50
CA ALA A 267 -19.81 -18.21 -19.80
C ALA A 267 -18.81 -17.80 -20.88
N ARG A 268 -18.25 -18.75 -21.63
CA ARG A 268 -17.25 -18.46 -22.67
C ARG A 268 -17.84 -17.55 -23.78
N SER A 269 -19.13 -17.68 -24.07
CA SER A 269 -19.84 -16.82 -25.02
C SER A 269 -19.79 -15.32 -24.64
N ALA A 270 -19.58 -14.99 -23.38
CA ALA A 270 -19.44 -13.59 -22.93
C ALA A 270 -18.17 -12.92 -23.49
N PHE A 271 -17.21 -13.70 -23.97
CA PHE A 271 -15.97 -13.18 -24.57
C PHE A 271 -15.97 -13.12 -26.10
N GLN A 272 -16.98 -13.67 -26.80
CA GLN A 272 -17.01 -13.79 -28.27
C GLN A 272 -16.88 -12.47 -29.03
N ASN A 273 -17.41 -11.39 -28.48
CA ASN A 273 -17.31 -10.04 -29.08
C ASN A 273 -16.73 -9.02 -28.08
N ALA A 274 -16.11 -9.52 -27.02
CA ALA A 274 -15.55 -8.67 -25.99
C ALA A 274 -14.10 -8.30 -26.33
N PRO A 275 -13.60 -7.14 -25.88
CA PRO A 275 -12.19 -6.82 -25.97
C PRO A 275 -11.33 -7.92 -25.31
N GLU A 276 -10.23 -8.28 -25.96
CA GLU A 276 -9.28 -9.32 -25.49
C GLU A 276 -8.79 -9.07 -24.05
N ALA A 277 -8.71 -7.79 -23.66
CA ALA A 277 -8.39 -7.37 -22.30
C ALA A 277 -9.33 -7.97 -21.24
N LEU A 278 -10.58 -8.29 -21.56
CA LEU A 278 -11.52 -8.91 -20.61
C LEU A 278 -11.18 -10.38 -20.35
N ALA A 279 -10.73 -11.13 -21.36
CA ALA A 279 -10.29 -12.50 -21.20
C ALA A 279 -9.01 -12.55 -20.32
N ALA A 280 -8.04 -11.68 -20.61
CA ALA A 280 -6.85 -11.54 -19.77
C ALA A 280 -7.23 -11.18 -18.33
N THR A 281 -8.08 -10.17 -18.12
CA THR A 281 -8.52 -9.77 -16.78
C THR A 281 -9.23 -10.91 -16.05
N ALA A 282 -10.06 -11.69 -16.74
CA ALA A 282 -10.76 -12.85 -16.16
C ALA A 282 -9.76 -13.90 -15.65
N VAL A 283 -8.71 -14.20 -16.44
CA VAL A 283 -7.65 -15.12 -16.01
C VAL A 283 -6.92 -14.57 -14.79
N TRP A 284 -6.49 -13.30 -14.80
CA TRP A 284 -5.80 -12.68 -13.65
C TRP A 284 -6.67 -12.72 -12.38
N MET A 285 -7.98 -12.45 -12.48
CA MET A 285 -8.91 -12.51 -11.35
C MET A 285 -9.17 -13.93 -10.85
N LEU A 286 -9.23 -14.92 -11.73
CA LEU A 286 -9.52 -16.31 -11.37
C LEU A 286 -8.28 -17.04 -10.85
N ALA A 287 -7.12 -16.75 -11.44
CA ALA A 287 -5.86 -17.36 -11.06
C ALA A 287 -5.24 -16.74 -9.80
N GLU A 288 -5.53 -15.45 -9.51
CA GLU A 288 -4.85 -14.70 -8.43
C GLU A 288 -3.31 -14.80 -8.59
N ASP A 289 -2.58 -15.12 -7.50
CA ASP A 289 -1.13 -15.34 -7.53
C ASP A 289 -0.73 -16.83 -7.71
N ARG A 290 -1.67 -17.68 -8.17
CA ARG A 290 -1.54 -19.13 -8.24
C ARG A 290 -1.05 -19.65 -9.60
N MET A 291 -0.72 -18.77 -10.55
CA MET A 291 -0.32 -19.13 -11.91
C MET A 291 0.82 -18.21 -12.38
N ASP A 292 1.78 -18.75 -13.09
CA ASP A 292 2.84 -17.95 -13.73
C ASP A 292 2.31 -17.15 -14.93
N ASP A 293 3.08 -16.15 -15.35
CA ASP A 293 2.66 -15.19 -16.38
C ASP A 293 2.44 -15.86 -17.76
N ALA A 294 3.32 -16.75 -18.18
CA ALA A 294 3.21 -17.43 -19.48
C ALA A 294 1.93 -18.30 -19.54
N THR A 295 1.65 -19.03 -18.45
CA THR A 295 0.43 -19.83 -18.32
C THR A 295 -0.83 -18.96 -18.32
N ARG A 296 -0.79 -17.78 -17.68
CA ARG A 296 -1.92 -16.83 -17.70
C ARG A 296 -2.23 -16.36 -19.12
N TRP A 297 -1.22 -15.99 -19.90
CA TRP A 297 -1.40 -15.57 -21.28
C TRP A 297 -1.97 -16.70 -22.15
N SER A 298 -1.40 -17.91 -22.05
CA SER A 298 -1.93 -19.07 -22.78
C SER A 298 -3.38 -19.39 -22.41
N ALA A 299 -3.79 -19.18 -21.15
CA ALA A 299 -5.16 -19.37 -20.72
C ALA A 299 -6.10 -18.27 -21.29
N ALA A 300 -5.63 -17.00 -21.33
CA ALA A 300 -6.40 -15.91 -21.91
C ALA A 300 -6.62 -16.12 -23.42
N GLU A 301 -5.59 -16.53 -24.15
CA GLU A 301 -5.71 -16.91 -25.57
C GLU A 301 -6.70 -18.05 -25.77
N ALA A 302 -6.67 -19.10 -24.93
CA ALA A 302 -7.59 -20.22 -25.00
C ALA A 302 -9.06 -19.83 -24.80
N ILE A 303 -9.33 -18.73 -24.10
CA ILE A 303 -10.71 -18.23 -23.93
C ILE A 303 -11.28 -17.70 -25.25
N VAL A 304 -10.44 -17.07 -26.08
CA VAL A 304 -10.88 -16.34 -27.29
C VAL A 304 -10.59 -17.06 -28.61
N ASP A 305 -9.78 -18.12 -28.62
CA ASP A 305 -9.30 -18.80 -29.84
C ASP A 305 -10.38 -19.62 -30.61
N GLY A 306 -11.58 -19.69 -30.09
CA GLY A 306 -12.71 -20.40 -30.74
C GLY A 306 -12.65 -21.92 -30.65
N SER A 307 -11.60 -22.55 -30.10
CA SER A 307 -11.51 -24.01 -29.92
C SER A 307 -12.55 -24.50 -28.92
N THR A 308 -13.21 -25.62 -29.25
CA THR A 308 -14.18 -26.29 -28.36
C THR A 308 -13.52 -27.35 -27.47
N GLU A 309 -12.27 -27.66 -27.70
CA GLU A 309 -11.53 -28.63 -26.90
C GLU A 309 -11.27 -28.11 -25.50
N PRO A 310 -11.55 -28.91 -24.46
CA PRO A 310 -11.26 -28.51 -23.09
C PRO A 310 -9.76 -28.36 -22.86
N ARG A 311 -9.35 -27.19 -22.32
CA ARG A 311 -7.95 -26.96 -21.89
C ARG A 311 -7.91 -26.71 -20.40
N ARG A 312 -6.82 -27.17 -19.79
CA ARG A 312 -6.60 -27.08 -18.35
C ARG A 312 -5.24 -26.45 -18.07
N PHE A 313 -5.21 -25.49 -17.20
CA PHE A 313 -4.03 -24.72 -16.84
C PHE A 313 -3.77 -24.92 -15.35
N PRO A 314 -2.63 -25.51 -14.96
CA PRO A 314 -2.33 -25.81 -13.58
C PRO A 314 -2.16 -24.54 -12.76
N MET A 315 -2.62 -24.60 -11.52
CA MET A 315 -2.49 -23.54 -10.52
C MET A 315 -1.86 -24.12 -9.26
N SER A 316 -1.10 -23.30 -8.52
CA SER A 316 -0.59 -23.74 -7.22
C SER A 316 -1.76 -24.01 -6.24
N GLY A 317 -1.50 -24.88 -5.24
CA GLY A 317 -2.52 -25.26 -4.26
C GLY A 317 -3.50 -26.34 -4.73
N GLY A 318 -3.11 -27.16 -5.74
CA GLY A 318 -3.92 -28.30 -6.17
C GLY A 318 -5.23 -27.91 -6.88
N SER A 319 -5.21 -26.83 -7.63
CA SER A 319 -6.33 -26.37 -8.46
C SER A 319 -5.90 -26.15 -9.92
N GLU A 320 -6.86 -26.06 -10.82
CA GLU A 320 -6.65 -25.77 -12.24
C GLU A 320 -7.69 -24.76 -12.76
N LEU A 321 -7.27 -23.93 -13.70
CA LEU A 321 -8.20 -23.13 -14.51
C LEU A 321 -8.62 -23.97 -15.72
N SER A 322 -9.91 -24.22 -15.84
CA SER A 322 -10.48 -25.01 -16.93
C SER A 322 -11.21 -24.09 -17.91
N VAL A 323 -10.80 -24.12 -19.17
CA VAL A 323 -11.45 -23.46 -20.31
C VAL A 323 -12.12 -24.55 -21.16
N CYS A 324 -13.46 -24.54 -21.20
CA CYS A 324 -14.26 -25.50 -21.96
C CYS A 324 -15.03 -24.78 -23.07
N ALA A 325 -15.74 -25.51 -23.91
CA ALA A 325 -16.57 -24.95 -24.97
C ALA A 325 -17.58 -23.90 -24.48
N HIS A 326 -18.08 -24.04 -23.25
CA HIS A 326 -19.17 -23.20 -22.72
C HIS A 326 -18.77 -22.34 -21.52
N SER A 327 -17.68 -22.64 -20.81
CA SER A 327 -17.35 -21.96 -19.56
C SER A 327 -15.86 -21.89 -19.24
N VAL A 328 -15.51 -20.88 -18.48
CA VAL A 328 -14.20 -20.67 -17.84
C VAL A 328 -14.41 -20.75 -16.33
N ARG A 329 -13.69 -21.60 -15.62
CA ARG A 329 -13.82 -21.76 -14.16
C ARG A 329 -12.59 -22.37 -13.50
N VAL A 330 -12.42 -22.11 -12.21
CA VAL A 330 -11.45 -22.80 -11.37
C VAL A 330 -12.05 -24.10 -10.83
N ARG A 331 -11.26 -25.17 -10.85
CA ARG A 331 -11.63 -26.49 -10.32
C ARG A 331 -10.51 -27.05 -9.45
N PRO A 332 -10.79 -27.97 -8.52
CA PRO A 332 -9.77 -28.83 -7.96
C PRO A 332 -9.05 -29.58 -9.09
N ALA A 333 -7.72 -29.73 -8.99
CA ALA A 333 -6.99 -30.56 -9.95
C ALA A 333 -7.49 -32.01 -9.83
N THR A 334 -7.76 -32.62 -10.97
CA THR A 334 -8.08 -34.06 -11.00
C THR A 334 -6.79 -34.83 -10.76
N VAL A 335 -6.72 -35.61 -9.67
CA VAL A 335 -5.63 -36.50 -9.34
C VAL A 335 -5.55 -37.64 -10.37
#